data_7a80ffff7b1c53d5ef8ef25ec569d717
#
_entry.id   7a80ffff7b1c53d5ef8ef25ec569d717
#
_cell.length_a   1.000
_cell.length_b   1.000
_cell.length_c   1.000
_cell.angle_alpha   90.00
_cell.angle_beta   90.00
_cell.angle_gamma   90.00
#
_symmetry.space_group_name_H-M   'P 1'
#
loop_
_entity.id
_entity.type
_entity.pdbx_description
1 polymer ?
#
loop_
_entity_poly.entity_id
_entity_poly.type
_entity_poly.pdbx_seq_one_letter_code
_entity_poly.pdbx_strand_id
1 'polypeptide(L)'
;VNTFRLKCNKAEFKYNDESCSTHPHNTYVQILSELGLLGMIPIIIIIYHFFMRILNHFLYSKNNPYNKLSDYEVFIIAAIVITLWPLLPSQNFFNNWINVIYYLPVGFYLQSLYRKNYN
;
A
#
# COMPACT_ATOMS: atom_id res chain seq x y z
N VAL A 1 16.71 8.60 8.64
CA VAL A 1 18.01 9.27 8.46
C VAL A 1 18.68 8.65 7.26
N ASN A 2 18.85 9.42 6.18
CA ASN A 2 19.32 8.92 4.89
C ASN A 2 20.85 8.71 4.89
N THR A 3 21.32 7.71 5.61
CA THR A 3 22.73 7.29 5.64
C THR A 3 23.15 6.57 4.35
N PHE A 4 22.20 6.19 3.50
CA PHE A 4 22.45 5.48 2.25
C PHE A 4 23.37 6.26 1.31
N ARG A 5 23.12 7.56 1.10
CA ARG A 5 23.96 8.41 0.24
C ARG A 5 25.41 8.48 0.70
N LEU A 6 25.63 8.55 2.02
CA LEU A 6 26.96 8.62 2.61
C LEU A 6 27.73 7.30 2.43
N LYS A 7 27.03 6.16 2.52
CA LYS A 7 27.64 4.84 2.33
C LYS A 7 27.83 4.52 0.83
N CYS A 8 26.85 4.83 0.00
CA CYS A 8 26.89 4.53 -1.43
C CYS A 8 27.98 5.30 -2.17
N ASN A 9 28.34 6.50 -1.73
CA ASN A 9 29.44 7.29 -2.32
C ASN A 9 30.84 6.76 -2.02
N LYS A 10 30.98 5.74 -1.15
CA LYS A 10 32.28 5.10 -0.94
C LYS A 10 32.66 4.25 -2.16
N ALA A 11 33.94 4.31 -2.56
CA ALA A 11 34.47 3.62 -3.74
C ALA A 11 34.17 2.10 -3.74
N GLU A 12 34.08 1.47 -2.58
CA GLU A 12 33.78 0.04 -2.42
C GLU A 12 32.37 -0.37 -2.84
N PHE A 13 31.40 0.61 -2.86
CA PHE A 13 29.99 0.37 -3.22
C PHE A 13 29.57 1.03 -4.53
N LYS A 14 30.42 1.90 -5.09
CA LYS A 14 30.13 2.63 -6.34
C LYS A 14 30.59 1.82 -7.54
N TYR A 15 29.68 1.03 -8.11
CA TYR A 15 29.96 0.24 -9.31
C TYR A 15 29.84 1.08 -10.61
N ASN A 16 28.86 1.99 -10.66
CA ASN A 16 28.67 2.96 -11.75
C ASN A 16 27.97 4.22 -11.21
N ASP A 17 27.81 5.24 -12.03
CA ASP A 17 27.19 6.51 -11.61
C ASP A 17 25.68 6.38 -11.26
N GLU A 18 25.02 5.32 -11.74
CA GLU A 18 23.61 5.02 -11.46
C GLU A 18 23.43 4.09 -10.26
N SER A 19 24.51 3.52 -9.70
CA SER A 19 24.43 2.56 -8.59
C SER A 19 23.91 3.15 -7.29
N CYS A 20 23.85 4.47 -7.17
CA CYS A 20 23.39 5.20 -6.00
C CYS A 20 22.00 5.81 -6.19
N SER A 21 21.02 5.00 -6.57
CA SER A 21 19.62 5.44 -6.60
C SER A 21 19.15 5.90 -5.22
N THR A 22 18.45 7.03 -5.16
CA THR A 22 18.04 7.65 -3.89
C THR A 22 16.92 6.91 -3.17
N HIS A 23 16.18 6.06 -3.89
CA HIS A 23 15.10 5.22 -3.37
C HIS A 23 14.84 4.05 -4.34
N PRO A 24 14.46 2.89 -3.84
CA PRO A 24 13.96 1.82 -4.67
C PRO A 24 12.60 2.23 -5.25
N HIS A 25 12.40 2.04 -6.55
CA HIS A 25 11.12 2.30 -7.21
C HIS A 25 10.07 1.22 -6.88
N ASN A 26 10.05 0.77 -5.64
CA ASN A 26 9.11 -0.21 -5.12
C ASN A 26 8.82 0.07 -3.65
N THR A 27 7.55 0.31 -3.32
CA THR A 27 7.10 0.64 -1.96
C THR A 27 7.46 -0.43 -0.94
N TYR A 28 7.33 -1.71 -1.29
CA TYR A 28 7.60 -2.82 -0.36
C TYR A 28 9.08 -2.93 -0.04
N VAL A 29 9.92 -2.83 -1.06
CA VAL A 29 11.39 -2.84 -0.88
C VAL A 29 11.82 -1.64 -0.05
N GLN A 30 11.22 -0.47 -0.28
CA GLN A 30 11.52 0.73 0.50
C GLN A 30 11.12 0.58 1.97
N ILE A 31 9.90 0.13 2.27
CA ILE A 31 9.42 -0.09 3.63
C ILE A 31 10.28 -1.13 4.33
N LEU A 32 10.61 -2.23 3.64
CA LEU A 32 11.47 -3.28 4.19
C LEU A 32 12.89 -2.79 4.50
N SER A 33 13.45 -1.96 3.63
CA SER A 33 14.81 -1.42 3.80
C SER A 33 14.91 -0.34 4.88
N GLU A 34 13.85 0.47 5.09
CA GLU A 34 13.87 1.59 6.01
C GLU A 34 13.29 1.25 7.40
N LEU A 35 12.25 0.42 7.46
CA LEU A 35 11.54 0.05 8.69
C LEU A 35 11.71 -1.44 9.06
N GLY A 36 12.35 -2.23 8.20
CA GLY A 36 12.54 -3.65 8.42
C GLY A 36 11.24 -4.45 8.40
N LEU A 37 11.30 -5.67 8.93
CA LEU A 37 10.15 -6.59 8.98
C LEU A 37 8.99 -6.03 9.80
N LEU A 38 9.26 -5.25 10.85
CA LEU A 38 8.21 -4.64 11.68
C LEU A 38 7.37 -3.63 10.87
N GLY A 39 7.99 -2.89 9.95
CA GLY A 39 7.28 -1.97 9.06
C GLY A 39 6.39 -2.66 8.04
N MET A 40 6.65 -3.93 7.72
CA MET A 40 5.81 -4.71 6.81
C MET A 40 4.52 -5.22 7.45
N ILE A 41 4.45 -5.36 8.77
CA ILE A 41 3.29 -5.90 9.48
C ILE A 41 1.99 -5.12 9.16
N PRO A 42 1.92 -3.78 9.26
CA PRO A 42 0.72 -3.03 8.91
C PRO A 42 0.27 -3.25 7.47
N ILE A 43 1.22 -3.33 6.54
CA ILE A 43 0.92 -3.54 5.11
C ILE A 43 0.30 -4.92 4.89
N ILE A 44 0.85 -5.95 5.50
CA ILE A 44 0.32 -7.32 5.43
C ILE A 44 -1.09 -7.37 6.00
N ILE A 45 -1.35 -6.71 7.13
CA ILE A 45 -2.70 -6.65 7.73
C ILE A 45 -3.69 -5.97 6.78
N ILE A 46 -3.31 -4.87 6.13
CA ILE A 46 -4.16 -4.15 5.18
C ILE A 46 -4.47 -5.03 3.96
N ILE A 47 -3.45 -5.67 3.37
CA ILE A 47 -3.63 -6.57 2.23
C ILE A 47 -4.54 -7.74 2.60
N TYR A 48 -4.32 -8.36 3.76
CA TYR A 48 -5.16 -9.45 4.27
C TYR A 48 -6.61 -9.01 4.44
N HIS A 49 -6.84 -7.83 5.02
CA HIS A 49 -8.19 -7.28 5.20
C HIS A 49 -8.93 -7.12 3.88
N PHE A 50 -8.31 -6.49 2.87
CA PHE A 50 -8.94 -6.32 1.56
C PHE A 50 -9.13 -7.65 0.83
N PHE A 51 -8.17 -8.55 0.92
CA PHE A 51 -8.29 -9.90 0.35
C PHE A 51 -9.50 -10.63 0.94
N MET A 52 -9.64 -10.66 2.26
CA MET A 52 -10.78 -11.30 2.93
C MET A 52 -12.11 -10.60 2.61
N ARG A 53 -12.11 -9.28 2.46
CA ARG A 53 -13.31 -8.52 2.09
C ARG A 53 -13.80 -8.88 0.68
N ILE A 54 -12.89 -9.00 -0.27
CA ILE A 54 -13.17 -9.43 -1.65
C ILE A 54 -13.63 -10.89 -1.65
N LEU A 55 -12.93 -11.77 -0.96
CA LEU A 55 -13.27 -13.19 -0.88
C LEU A 55 -14.67 -13.40 -0.31
N ASN A 56 -15.02 -12.71 0.77
CA ASN A 56 -16.35 -12.78 1.37
C ASN A 56 -17.44 -12.28 0.43
N HIS A 57 -17.16 -11.27 -0.39
CA HIS A 57 -18.10 -10.84 -1.42
C HIS A 57 -18.42 -11.96 -2.40
N PHE A 58 -17.40 -12.65 -2.93
CA PHE A 58 -17.60 -13.71 -3.90
C PHE A 58 -18.26 -14.95 -3.31
N LEU A 59 -17.89 -15.36 -2.10
CA LEU A 59 -18.35 -16.61 -1.50
C LEU A 59 -19.69 -16.50 -0.78
N TYR A 60 -19.94 -15.37 -0.11
CA TYR A 60 -21.03 -15.26 0.85
C TYR A 60 -22.04 -14.15 0.57
N SER A 61 -21.92 -13.39 -0.52
CA SER A 61 -22.82 -12.26 -0.80
C SER A 61 -24.27 -12.67 -1.02
N LYS A 62 -24.54 -13.89 -1.47
CA LYS A 62 -25.91 -14.42 -1.64
C LYS A 62 -26.61 -14.68 -0.30
N ASN A 63 -25.87 -15.15 0.69
CA ASN A 63 -26.43 -15.59 1.97
C ASN A 63 -26.41 -14.48 3.02
N ASN A 64 -25.56 -13.47 2.85
CA ASN A 64 -25.45 -12.37 3.77
C ASN A 64 -25.25 -11.05 3.00
N PRO A 65 -26.27 -10.16 2.99
CA PRO A 65 -26.19 -8.87 2.29
C PRO A 65 -25.09 -7.96 2.82
N TYR A 66 -24.66 -8.13 4.07
CA TYR A 66 -23.53 -7.39 4.64
C TYR A 66 -22.20 -7.66 3.90
N ASN A 67 -22.03 -8.88 3.39
CA ASN A 67 -20.85 -9.26 2.63
C ASN A 67 -20.86 -8.72 1.20
N LYS A 68 -21.99 -8.24 0.70
CA LYS A 68 -22.09 -7.64 -0.61
C LYS A 68 -21.36 -6.29 -0.63
N LEU A 69 -20.43 -6.14 -1.57
CA LEU A 69 -19.80 -4.86 -1.86
C LEU A 69 -20.74 -4.01 -2.71
N SER A 70 -20.88 -2.74 -2.37
CA SER A 70 -21.52 -1.76 -3.25
C SER A 70 -20.55 -1.37 -4.37
N ASP A 71 -21.06 -0.81 -5.47
CA ASP A 71 -20.23 -0.33 -6.57
C ASP A 71 -19.21 0.70 -6.09
N TYR A 72 -19.60 1.57 -5.15
CA TYR A 72 -18.71 2.53 -4.51
C TYR A 72 -17.55 1.85 -3.76
N GLU A 73 -17.82 0.81 -2.96
CA GLU A 73 -16.78 0.02 -2.28
C GLU A 73 -15.86 -0.67 -3.28
N VAL A 74 -16.40 -1.21 -4.37
CA VAL A 74 -15.59 -1.87 -5.43
C VAL A 74 -14.61 -0.88 -6.05
N PHE A 75 -15.06 0.33 -6.43
CA PHE A 75 -14.17 1.35 -7.00
C PHE A 75 -13.05 1.76 -6.04
N ILE A 76 -13.37 1.95 -4.76
CA ILE A 76 -12.39 2.34 -3.76
C ILE A 76 -11.37 1.22 -3.53
N ILE A 77 -11.83 -0.02 -3.37
CA ILE A 77 -10.96 -1.19 -3.20
C ILE A 77 -10.05 -1.36 -4.43
N ALA A 78 -10.59 -1.21 -5.64
CA ALA A 78 -9.80 -1.26 -6.86
C ALA A 78 -8.71 -0.19 -6.88
N ALA A 79 -9.02 1.06 -6.49
CA ALA A 79 -8.04 2.13 -6.38
C ALA A 79 -6.93 1.79 -5.39
N ILE A 80 -7.27 1.23 -4.21
CA ILE A 80 -6.29 0.81 -3.20
C ILE A 80 -5.42 -0.34 -3.72
N VAL A 81 -6.03 -1.35 -4.36
CA VAL A 81 -5.30 -2.51 -4.91
C VAL A 81 -4.33 -2.06 -6.01
N ILE A 82 -4.74 -1.15 -6.89
CA ILE A 82 -3.86 -0.62 -7.94
C ILE A 82 -2.69 0.15 -7.34
N THR A 83 -2.95 1.04 -6.36
CA THR A 83 -1.89 1.82 -5.70
C THR A 83 -0.91 0.96 -4.92
N LEU A 84 -1.38 -0.14 -4.33
CA LEU A 84 -0.55 -1.08 -3.57
C LEU A 84 -0.04 -2.26 -4.41
N TRP A 85 -0.19 -2.22 -5.74
CA TRP A 85 0.23 -3.33 -6.59
C TRP A 85 1.76 -3.49 -6.58
N PRO A 86 2.28 -4.66 -6.18
CA PRO A 86 3.71 -4.82 -5.90
C PRO A 86 4.62 -4.74 -7.13
N LEU A 87 4.06 -4.92 -8.34
CA LEU A 87 4.82 -4.88 -9.59
C LEU A 87 4.81 -3.49 -10.25
N LEU A 88 4.02 -2.55 -9.75
CA LEU A 88 4.06 -1.18 -10.27
C LEU A 88 5.21 -0.40 -9.65
N PRO A 89 5.99 0.33 -10.48
CA PRO A 89 6.98 1.26 -9.97
C PRO A 89 6.29 2.31 -9.10
N SER A 90 6.76 2.47 -7.88
CA SER A 90 6.24 3.49 -6.97
C SER A 90 7.25 4.61 -6.78
N GLN A 91 6.76 5.79 -6.46
CA GLN A 91 7.58 6.88 -5.96
C GLN A 91 7.94 6.65 -4.49
N ASN A 92 8.75 7.56 -3.92
CA ASN A 92 9.15 7.48 -2.52
C ASN A 92 7.91 7.48 -1.60
N PHE A 93 7.66 6.35 -0.93
CA PHE A 93 6.52 6.15 -0.02
C PHE A 93 6.49 7.16 1.13
N PHE A 94 7.63 7.65 1.58
CA PHE A 94 7.72 8.65 2.65
C PHE A 94 7.60 10.10 2.16
N ASN A 95 7.21 10.31 0.90
CA ASN A 95 6.91 11.64 0.38
C ASN A 95 5.48 12.06 0.76
N ASN A 96 5.33 13.21 1.41
CA ASN A 96 4.05 13.71 1.91
C ASN A 96 2.97 13.84 0.82
N TRP A 97 3.33 14.27 -0.38
CA TRP A 97 2.38 14.41 -1.50
C TRP A 97 1.84 13.06 -1.99
N ILE A 98 2.70 12.07 -2.04
CA ILE A 98 2.32 10.71 -2.44
C ILE A 98 1.42 10.07 -1.39
N ASN A 99 1.68 10.34 -0.11
CA ASN A 99 0.84 9.84 0.99
C ASN A 99 -0.62 10.26 0.87
N VAL A 100 -0.91 11.46 0.32
CA VAL A 100 -2.30 11.88 0.06
C VAL A 100 -2.99 10.91 -0.90
N ILE A 101 -2.30 10.50 -1.98
CA ILE A 101 -2.85 9.56 -2.97
C ILE A 101 -3.11 8.18 -2.34
N TYR A 102 -2.22 7.71 -1.46
CA TYR A 102 -2.38 6.42 -0.78
C TYR A 102 -3.50 6.44 0.28
N TYR A 103 -3.59 7.51 1.08
CA TYR A 103 -4.51 7.54 2.21
C TYR A 103 -5.92 8.05 1.88
N LEU A 104 -6.09 8.83 0.82
CA LEU A 104 -7.41 9.34 0.42
C LEU A 104 -8.43 8.22 0.13
N PRO A 105 -8.11 7.18 -0.68
CA PRO A 105 -9.01 6.06 -0.89
C PRO A 105 -9.30 5.28 0.41
N VAL A 106 -8.34 5.17 1.32
CA VAL A 106 -8.54 4.52 2.62
C VAL A 106 -9.56 5.31 3.46
N GLY A 107 -9.48 6.64 3.46
CA GLY A 107 -10.48 7.50 4.13
C GLY A 107 -11.89 7.29 3.60
N PHE A 108 -12.07 7.24 2.29
CA PHE A 108 -13.36 6.95 1.67
C PHE A 108 -13.86 5.54 1.96
N TYR A 109 -12.98 4.57 2.03
CA TYR A 109 -13.34 3.21 2.42
C TYR A 109 -13.88 3.15 3.86
N LEU A 110 -13.18 3.78 4.80
CA LEU A 110 -13.63 3.84 6.20
C LEU A 110 -14.99 4.55 6.33
N GLN A 111 -15.22 5.60 5.55
CA GLN A 111 -16.52 6.27 5.50
C GLN A 111 -17.63 5.33 4.99
N SER A 112 -17.35 4.50 3.97
CA SER A 112 -18.32 3.55 3.44
C SER A 112 -18.71 2.49 4.50
N LEU A 113 -17.73 1.99 5.25
CA LEU A 113 -17.97 1.05 6.34
C LEU A 113 -18.81 1.68 7.47
N TYR A 114 -18.50 2.93 7.83
CA TYR A 114 -19.26 3.67 8.82
C TYR A 114 -20.73 3.77 8.41
N ARG A 115 -21.02 4.23 7.19
CA ARG A 115 -22.40 4.31 6.68
C ARG A 115 -23.13 2.98 6.71
N LYS A 116 -22.45 1.88 6.39
CA LYS A 116 -23.04 0.54 6.35
C LYS A 116 -23.41 0.01 7.75
N ASN A 117 -22.74 0.46 8.80
CA ASN A 117 -22.99 0.04 10.17
C ASN A 117 -24.10 0.85 10.86
N TYR A 118 -24.39 2.06 10.37
CA TYR A 118 -25.34 2.98 11.03
C TYR A 118 -26.63 3.24 10.23
N ASN A 119 -26.75 2.68 9.03
CA ASN A 119 -27.97 2.66 8.21
C ASN A 119 -28.51 1.23 8.08
#